data_ffa4fcf4e9a80c0f7dcb7f5c5b5f7388
#
_entry.id   ffa4fcf4e9a80c0f7dcb7f5c5b5f7388
#
_cell.length_a   1.000
_cell.length_b   1.000
_cell.length_c   1.000
_cell.angle_alpha   90.00
_cell.angle_beta   90.00
_cell.angle_gamma   90.00
#
_symmetry.space_group_name_H-M   'P 1'
#
loop_
_entity.id
_entity.type
_entity.pdbx_description
1 polymer ?
#
loop_
_entity_poly.entity_id
_entity_poly.type
_entity_poly.pdbx_seq_one_letter_code
_entity_poly.pdbx_strand_id
1 'polypeptide(L)'
;WLSYKHIEPCRIHLNKINKKYVYLLFILSIAILYPFYKFLGKDGLENRANAEYLKRIEKIQMPMVSNGWCFYNIKDDHSLTVGENGLKCHIASNSTNAKSALLFGDSFAGHNIPFWDRLGKKLNLNIHTISTNWCYPSLDKEFTGDKSSTAYQQCLINRNYLKNHIAQYDVLIF
;
A
#
# COMPACT_ATOMS: atom_id res chain seq x y z
N TRP A 1 -25.86 6.63 24.82
CA TRP A 1 -27.25 6.72 25.25
C TRP A 1 -28.12 5.61 24.65
N LEU A 2 -28.04 5.35 23.33
CA LEU A 2 -28.73 4.26 22.63
C LEU A 2 -28.35 2.88 23.21
N SER A 3 -27.08 2.64 23.48
CA SER A 3 -26.57 1.41 24.05
C SER A 3 -27.18 1.16 25.46
N TYR A 4 -27.18 2.16 26.31
CA TYR A 4 -27.72 2.04 27.64
C TYR A 4 -29.24 1.78 27.65
N LYS A 5 -29.99 2.47 26.78
CA LYS A 5 -31.44 2.37 26.72
C LYS A 5 -31.95 1.03 26.14
N HIS A 6 -31.22 0.46 25.19
CA HIS A 6 -31.71 -0.72 24.43
C HIS A 6 -30.91 -2.01 24.70
N ILE A 7 -29.59 -1.90 24.92
CA ILE A 7 -28.73 -3.08 25.10
C ILE A 7 -28.75 -3.55 26.56
N GLU A 8 -28.69 -2.65 27.53
CA GLU A 8 -28.65 -3.01 28.96
C GLU A 8 -29.92 -3.73 29.43
N PRO A 9 -31.15 -3.31 29.08
CA PRO A 9 -32.37 -4.08 29.39
C PRO A 9 -32.37 -5.46 28.72
N CYS A 10 -31.84 -5.61 27.50
CA CYS A 10 -31.70 -6.92 26.85
C CYS A 10 -30.77 -7.85 27.64
N ARG A 11 -29.64 -7.32 28.17
CA ARG A 11 -28.71 -8.10 29.00
C ARG A 11 -29.36 -8.66 30.24
N ILE A 12 -30.19 -7.87 30.93
CA ILE A 12 -30.93 -8.31 32.13
C ILE A 12 -31.96 -9.37 31.79
N HIS A 13 -32.62 -9.26 30.64
CA HIS A 13 -33.60 -10.23 30.16
C HIS A 13 -32.95 -11.57 29.75
N LEU A 14 -31.78 -11.52 29.12
CA LEU A 14 -31.00 -12.70 28.70
C LEU A 14 -30.61 -13.59 29.89
N ASN A 15 -30.38 -13.02 31.08
CA ASN A 15 -30.10 -13.80 32.30
C ASN A 15 -31.28 -14.65 32.79
N LYS A 16 -32.51 -14.34 32.35
CA LYS A 16 -33.73 -15.13 32.67
C LYS A 16 -34.03 -16.20 31.62
N ILE A 17 -33.36 -16.18 30.48
CA ILE A 17 -33.56 -17.15 29.41
C ILE A 17 -32.74 -18.41 29.69
N ASN A 18 -33.34 -19.59 29.47
CA ASN A 18 -32.63 -20.85 29.59
C ASN A 18 -31.40 -20.84 28.64
N LYS A 19 -30.23 -21.10 29.22
CA LYS A 19 -28.93 -21.08 28.50
C LYS A 19 -28.93 -21.89 27.20
N LYS A 20 -29.72 -22.97 27.14
CA LYS A 20 -29.88 -23.79 25.92
C LYS A 20 -30.41 -22.98 24.74
N TYR A 21 -31.37 -22.08 24.97
CA TYR A 21 -31.91 -21.22 23.89
C TYR A 21 -30.92 -20.15 23.47
N VAL A 22 -30.12 -19.65 24.40
CA VAL A 22 -29.06 -18.67 24.08
C VAL A 22 -28.00 -19.30 23.17
N TYR A 23 -27.55 -20.53 23.49
CA TYR A 23 -26.61 -21.27 22.63
C TYR A 23 -27.22 -21.61 21.28
N LEU A 24 -28.50 -22.01 21.23
CA LEU A 24 -29.18 -22.31 19.98
C LEU A 24 -29.26 -21.08 19.08
N LEU A 25 -29.62 -19.91 19.62
CA LEU A 25 -29.66 -18.66 18.89
C LEU A 25 -28.28 -18.23 18.39
N PHE A 26 -27.25 -18.46 19.21
CA PHE A 26 -25.85 -18.16 18.80
C PHE A 26 -25.41 -19.05 17.64
N ILE A 27 -25.66 -20.35 17.71
CA ILE A 27 -25.37 -21.31 16.62
C ILE A 27 -26.16 -20.94 15.36
N LEU A 28 -27.44 -20.59 15.50
CA LEU A 28 -28.27 -20.16 14.37
C LEU A 28 -27.77 -18.88 13.73
N SER A 29 -27.32 -17.90 14.53
CA SER A 29 -26.74 -16.66 14.01
C SER A 29 -25.45 -16.93 13.23
N ILE A 30 -24.58 -17.82 13.71
CA ILE A 30 -23.37 -18.22 12.97
C ILE A 30 -23.75 -18.94 11.68
N ALA A 31 -24.73 -19.85 11.72
CA ALA A 31 -25.18 -20.59 10.55
C ALA A 31 -25.76 -19.69 9.44
N ILE A 32 -26.35 -18.54 9.80
CA ILE A 32 -26.86 -17.55 8.87
C ILE A 32 -25.74 -16.61 8.40
N LEU A 33 -24.93 -16.09 9.33
CA LEU A 33 -23.92 -15.09 9.02
C LEU A 33 -22.73 -15.67 8.26
N TYR A 34 -22.37 -16.93 8.50
CA TYR A 34 -21.22 -17.55 7.84
C TYR A 34 -21.39 -17.73 6.32
N PRO A 35 -22.52 -18.25 5.80
CA PRO A 35 -22.77 -18.26 4.34
C PRO A 35 -22.81 -16.86 3.75
N PHE A 36 -23.42 -15.90 4.48
CA PHE A 36 -23.49 -14.51 4.05
C PHE A 36 -22.09 -13.87 3.98
N TYR A 37 -21.24 -14.11 4.99
CA TYR A 37 -19.83 -13.72 4.99
C TYR A 37 -19.06 -14.34 3.81
N LYS A 38 -19.24 -15.64 3.55
CA LYS A 38 -18.63 -16.32 2.40
C LYS A 38 -19.09 -15.77 1.07
N PHE A 39 -20.37 -15.41 0.96
CA PHE A 39 -20.93 -14.81 -0.25
C PHE A 39 -20.40 -13.39 -0.49
N LEU A 40 -20.23 -12.60 0.57
CA LEU A 40 -19.68 -11.24 0.48
C LEU A 40 -18.14 -11.21 0.40
N GLY A 41 -17.47 -12.20 1.01
CA GLY A 41 -16.02 -12.15 1.27
C GLY A 41 -15.15 -12.65 0.14
N LYS A 42 -15.70 -13.34 -0.88
CA LYS A 42 -14.88 -13.86 -1.95
C LYS A 42 -14.46 -12.80 -2.96
N ASP A 43 -15.35 -11.92 -3.35
CA ASP A 43 -15.03 -10.89 -4.38
C ASP A 43 -15.97 -9.67 -4.27
N GLY A 44 -16.57 -9.46 -3.11
CA GLY A 44 -17.59 -8.44 -2.92
C GLY A 44 -18.88 -8.80 -3.68
N LEU A 45 -19.61 -7.80 -4.09
CA LEU A 45 -20.82 -8.00 -4.91
C LEU A 45 -20.46 -7.71 -6.37
N GLU A 46 -19.63 -8.59 -6.99
CA GLU A 46 -19.22 -8.44 -8.40
C GLU A 46 -20.41 -8.18 -9.34
N ASN A 47 -21.54 -8.85 -9.09
CA ASN A 47 -22.77 -8.65 -9.87
C ASN A 47 -23.37 -7.23 -9.76
N ARG A 48 -22.89 -6.39 -8.83
CA ARG A 48 -23.29 -4.99 -8.72
C ARG A 48 -22.34 -4.05 -9.45
N ALA A 49 -21.16 -4.51 -9.79
CA ALA A 49 -20.20 -3.71 -10.52
C ALA A 49 -20.53 -3.74 -12.02
N ASN A 50 -20.45 -2.58 -12.66
CA ASN A 50 -20.58 -2.47 -14.10
C ASN A 50 -19.44 -3.26 -14.76
N ALA A 51 -19.74 -4.00 -15.83
CA ALA A 51 -18.77 -4.79 -16.58
C ALA A 51 -17.57 -3.95 -17.08
N GLU A 52 -17.79 -2.67 -17.40
CA GLU A 52 -16.71 -1.74 -17.76
C GLU A 52 -15.80 -1.43 -16.57
N TYR A 53 -16.36 -1.28 -15.38
CA TYR A 53 -15.61 -1.08 -14.15
C TYR A 53 -14.74 -2.31 -13.81
N LEU A 54 -15.31 -3.51 -13.91
CA LEU A 54 -14.56 -4.76 -13.70
C LEU A 54 -13.38 -4.89 -14.67
N LYS A 55 -13.58 -4.61 -15.95
CA LYS A 55 -12.49 -4.59 -16.95
C LYS A 55 -11.41 -3.54 -16.65
N ARG A 56 -11.77 -2.43 -16.00
CA ARG A 56 -10.81 -1.41 -15.58
C ARG A 56 -9.99 -1.88 -14.39
N ILE A 57 -10.64 -2.56 -13.41
CA ILE A 57 -9.96 -3.10 -12.23
C ILE A 57 -8.97 -4.21 -12.61
N GLU A 58 -9.34 -5.12 -13.50
CA GLU A 58 -8.45 -6.18 -13.99
C GLU A 58 -7.14 -5.63 -14.57
N LYS A 59 -7.15 -4.41 -15.08
CA LYS A 59 -5.95 -3.74 -15.61
C LYS A 59 -5.12 -3.04 -14.56
N ILE A 60 -5.63 -2.90 -13.33
CA ILE A 60 -4.90 -2.26 -12.24
C ILE A 60 -3.90 -3.28 -11.68
N GLN A 61 -2.63 -3.03 -11.95
CA GLN A 61 -1.54 -3.82 -11.39
C GLN A 61 -0.97 -3.13 -10.16
N MET A 62 -0.43 -3.91 -9.23
CA MET A 62 0.33 -3.34 -8.13
C MET A 62 1.55 -2.58 -8.65
N PRO A 63 1.87 -1.42 -8.08
CA PRO A 63 3.04 -0.66 -8.49
C PRO A 63 4.32 -1.41 -8.10
N MET A 64 5.03 -1.93 -9.10
CA MET A 64 6.30 -2.65 -8.95
C MET A 64 7.28 -2.21 -10.03
N VAL A 65 8.57 -2.33 -9.76
CA VAL A 65 9.60 -2.07 -10.78
C VAL A 65 9.46 -3.02 -11.97
N SER A 66 9.12 -4.28 -11.72
CA SER A 66 8.97 -5.31 -12.76
C SER A 66 7.86 -5.01 -13.78
N ASN A 67 6.89 -4.18 -13.47
CA ASN A 67 5.81 -3.76 -14.36
C ASN A 67 5.90 -2.28 -14.81
N GLY A 68 7.04 -1.64 -14.59
CA GLY A 68 7.32 -0.28 -15.02
C GLY A 68 6.85 0.84 -14.09
N TRP A 69 6.43 0.53 -12.87
CA TRP A 69 5.94 1.52 -11.91
C TRP A 69 7.00 2.17 -11.03
N CYS A 70 8.25 1.80 -11.16
CA CYS A 70 9.34 2.37 -10.36
C CYS A 70 9.24 2.25 -8.83
N PHE A 71 8.37 1.41 -8.30
CA PHE A 71 8.35 1.06 -6.88
C PHE A 71 9.01 -0.30 -6.66
N TYR A 72 10.06 -0.34 -5.84
CA TYR A 72 10.83 -1.56 -5.60
C TYR A 72 10.22 -2.37 -4.45
N ASN A 73 9.17 -3.14 -4.76
CA ASN A 73 8.43 -3.96 -3.79
C ASN A 73 9.06 -5.33 -3.61
N ILE A 74 10.03 -5.43 -2.71
CA ILE A 74 10.71 -6.69 -2.40
C ILE A 74 10.03 -7.53 -1.30
N LYS A 75 8.89 -7.07 -0.78
CA LYS A 75 8.07 -7.85 0.15
C LYS A 75 7.24 -8.88 -0.60
N ASP A 76 6.61 -8.47 -1.69
CA ASP A 76 5.57 -9.24 -2.37
C ASP A 76 6.05 -9.79 -3.73
N ASP A 77 7.16 -9.28 -4.28
CA ASP A 77 7.74 -9.75 -5.53
C ASP A 77 9.03 -10.54 -5.27
N HIS A 78 8.91 -11.85 -5.25
CA HIS A 78 10.05 -12.76 -5.05
C HIS A 78 11.06 -12.76 -6.21
N SER A 79 10.74 -12.14 -7.33
CA SER A 79 11.66 -11.96 -8.46
C SER A 79 12.66 -10.82 -8.23
N LEU A 80 12.34 -9.89 -7.34
CA LEU A 80 13.20 -8.77 -7.01
C LEU A 80 14.18 -9.15 -5.89
N THR A 81 15.44 -8.85 -6.11
CA THR A 81 16.52 -9.08 -5.14
C THR A 81 17.03 -7.76 -4.61
N VAL A 82 17.48 -7.76 -3.36
CA VAL A 82 18.14 -6.59 -2.74
C VAL A 82 19.36 -6.17 -3.57
N GLY A 83 19.47 -4.88 -3.87
CA GLY A 83 20.63 -4.38 -4.60
C GLY A 83 20.38 -3.07 -5.36
N GLU A 84 21.32 -2.73 -6.23
CA GLU A 84 21.34 -1.48 -6.99
C GLU A 84 20.23 -1.36 -8.04
N ASN A 85 19.54 -2.45 -8.36
CA ASN A 85 18.41 -2.37 -9.31
C ASN A 85 17.28 -1.48 -8.79
N GLY A 86 17.13 -1.36 -7.46
CA GLY A 86 16.20 -0.42 -6.84
C GLY A 86 16.56 1.05 -7.01
N LEU A 87 17.75 1.35 -7.52
CA LEU A 87 18.27 2.71 -7.72
C LEU A 87 18.23 3.17 -9.20
N LYS A 88 17.60 2.41 -10.11
CA LYS A 88 17.73 2.65 -11.55
C LYS A 88 16.49 3.22 -12.23
N CYS A 89 15.50 3.65 -11.48
CA CYS A 89 14.24 4.08 -12.07
C CYS A 89 14.10 5.58 -12.24
N HIS A 90 13.80 6.04 -13.46
CA HIS A 90 13.55 7.42 -13.82
C HIS A 90 12.19 7.57 -14.49
N ILE A 91 11.50 8.66 -14.18
CA ILE A 91 10.19 9.01 -14.73
C ILE A 91 10.14 10.45 -15.20
N ALA A 92 9.07 10.82 -15.84
CA ALA A 92 8.72 12.15 -16.30
C ALA A 92 9.49 12.59 -17.55
N SER A 93 10.34 13.60 -17.48
CA SER A 93 10.99 14.16 -18.66
C SER A 93 12.35 13.53 -18.95
N ASN A 94 12.59 13.15 -20.20
CA ASN A 94 13.91 12.71 -20.69
C ASN A 94 14.65 13.83 -21.44
N SER A 95 14.19 15.09 -21.33
CA SER A 95 14.84 16.23 -22.00
C SER A 95 16.22 16.52 -21.40
N THR A 96 17.17 16.86 -22.24
CA THR A 96 18.52 17.25 -21.82
C THR A 96 18.54 18.50 -20.94
N ASN A 97 17.50 19.34 -21.06
CA ASN A 97 17.33 20.57 -20.27
C ASN A 97 16.42 20.38 -19.06
N ALA A 98 16.02 19.13 -18.73
CA ALA A 98 15.20 18.87 -17.57
C ALA A 98 16.01 19.08 -16.29
N LYS A 99 15.38 19.70 -15.29
CA LYS A 99 15.95 19.75 -13.94
C LYS A 99 15.95 18.36 -13.33
N SER A 100 16.99 18.04 -12.58
CA SER A 100 17.11 16.79 -11.87
C SER A 100 16.26 16.80 -10.58
N ALA A 101 15.45 15.77 -10.37
CA ALA A 101 14.67 15.62 -9.16
C ALA A 101 14.86 14.22 -8.56
N LEU A 102 14.82 14.12 -7.25
CA LEU A 102 14.84 12.85 -6.53
C LEU A 102 13.49 12.67 -5.82
N LEU A 103 12.78 11.59 -6.13
CA LEU A 103 11.64 11.11 -5.35
C LEU A 103 12.11 9.96 -4.47
N PHE A 104 12.16 10.20 -3.17
CA PHE A 104 12.60 9.22 -2.18
C PHE A 104 11.49 8.92 -1.18
N GLY A 105 11.26 7.64 -0.87
CA GLY A 105 10.29 7.29 0.15
C GLY A 105 9.89 5.82 0.20
N ASP A 106 8.78 5.60 0.85
CA ASP A 106 8.18 4.28 1.03
C ASP A 106 7.03 4.01 0.03
N SER A 107 6.08 3.18 0.42
CA SER A 107 4.92 2.86 -0.42
C SER A 107 4.03 4.07 -0.74
N PHE A 108 4.02 5.11 0.10
CA PHE A 108 3.30 6.35 -0.21
C PHE A 108 3.96 7.10 -1.37
N ALA A 109 5.30 7.17 -1.40
CA ALA A 109 6.00 7.69 -2.57
C ALA A 109 5.68 6.86 -3.82
N GLY A 110 5.69 5.52 -3.68
CA GLY A 110 5.31 4.60 -4.75
C GLY A 110 3.90 4.85 -5.31
N HIS A 111 2.91 5.06 -4.45
CA HIS A 111 1.54 5.38 -4.87
C HIS A 111 1.43 6.69 -5.64
N ASN A 112 2.29 7.65 -5.36
CA ASN A 112 2.27 8.97 -6.00
C ASN A 112 3.11 9.03 -7.29
N ILE A 113 3.78 7.97 -7.72
CA ILE A 113 4.59 7.93 -8.95
C ILE A 113 3.81 8.40 -10.19
N PRO A 114 2.57 7.93 -10.47
CA PRO A 114 1.83 8.40 -11.63
C PRO A 114 1.49 9.89 -11.60
N PHE A 115 1.29 10.45 -10.40
CA PHE A 115 1.09 11.88 -10.22
C PHE A 115 2.38 12.64 -10.56
N TRP A 116 3.50 12.20 -10.01
CA TRP A 116 4.80 12.83 -10.25
C TRP A 116 5.28 12.68 -11.69
N ASP A 117 4.97 11.56 -12.36
CA ASP A 117 5.26 11.39 -13.79
C ASP A 117 4.54 12.47 -14.63
N ARG A 118 3.25 12.70 -14.38
CA ARG A 118 2.47 13.71 -15.08
C ARG A 118 2.91 15.14 -14.76
N LEU A 119 3.12 15.43 -13.48
CA LEU A 119 3.54 16.75 -13.03
C LEU A 119 4.97 17.06 -13.51
N GLY A 120 5.87 16.10 -13.40
CA GLY A 120 7.25 16.23 -13.83
C GLY A 120 7.39 16.50 -15.33
N LYS A 121 6.55 15.88 -16.16
CA LYS A 121 6.48 16.21 -17.60
C LYS A 121 6.09 17.67 -17.84
N LYS A 122 5.12 18.19 -17.07
CA LYS A 122 4.69 19.60 -17.17
C LYS A 122 5.76 20.59 -16.68
N LEU A 123 6.50 20.21 -15.65
CA LEU A 123 7.53 21.04 -15.03
C LEU A 123 8.93 20.84 -15.63
N ASN A 124 9.06 19.98 -16.63
CA ASN A 124 10.32 19.58 -17.24
C ASN A 124 11.33 19.07 -16.19
N LEU A 125 10.90 18.09 -15.37
CA LEU A 125 11.75 17.41 -14.41
C LEU A 125 12.10 16.01 -14.89
N ASN A 126 13.35 15.60 -14.73
CA ASN A 126 13.79 14.22 -14.79
C ASN A 126 13.79 13.70 -13.34
N ILE A 127 12.84 12.84 -13.00
CA ILE A 127 12.65 12.39 -11.63
C ILE A 127 13.26 11.00 -11.46
N HIS A 128 14.35 10.92 -10.71
CA HIS A 128 14.92 9.69 -10.24
C HIS A 128 14.10 9.19 -9.04
N THR A 129 13.55 7.99 -9.13
CA THR A 129 12.67 7.42 -8.11
C THR A 129 13.39 6.34 -7.33
N ILE A 130 13.51 6.55 -6.03
CA ILE A 130 14.10 5.59 -5.09
C ILE A 130 13.10 5.34 -3.98
N SER A 131 12.27 4.32 -4.14
CA SER A 131 11.23 3.98 -3.17
C SER A 131 11.13 2.47 -2.96
N THR A 132 10.98 2.05 -1.70
CA THR A 132 10.77 0.65 -1.32
C THR A 132 9.92 0.55 -0.06
N ASN A 133 9.43 -0.65 0.25
CA ASN A 133 8.56 -0.91 1.40
C ASN A 133 9.13 -0.30 2.70
N TRP A 134 8.29 0.44 3.44
CA TRP A 134 8.56 1.00 4.78
C TRP A 134 9.79 1.90 4.89
N CYS A 135 10.38 2.33 3.77
CA CYS A 135 11.59 3.15 3.75
C CYS A 135 11.23 4.65 3.74
N TYR A 136 10.78 5.18 4.87
CA TYR A 136 10.51 6.61 4.97
C TYR A 136 11.80 7.45 4.85
N PRO A 137 11.68 8.73 4.45
CA PRO A 137 12.83 9.62 4.28
C PRO A 137 13.55 9.88 5.61
N SER A 138 14.75 9.35 5.72
CA SER A 138 15.64 9.55 6.86
C SER A 138 17.07 9.19 6.48
N LEU A 139 18.05 9.74 7.17
CA LEU A 139 19.46 9.39 7.04
C LEU A 139 19.93 8.41 8.14
N ASP A 140 19.08 8.10 9.10
CA ASP A 140 19.35 7.14 10.17
C ASP A 140 19.02 5.69 9.76
N LYS A 141 19.04 4.77 10.73
CA LYS A 141 18.70 3.35 10.53
C LYS A 141 17.29 3.00 10.99
N GLU A 142 16.46 4.01 11.31
CA GLU A 142 15.08 3.75 11.71
C GLU A 142 14.24 3.25 10.53
N PHE A 143 13.31 2.35 10.82
CA PHE A 143 12.53 1.65 9.81
C PHE A 143 11.16 1.27 10.39
N THR A 144 10.10 1.47 9.63
CA THR A 144 8.74 1.21 10.11
C THR A 144 8.28 -0.24 9.93
N GLY A 145 8.99 -1.02 9.16
CA GLY A 145 8.73 -2.46 8.96
C GLY A 145 9.63 -3.35 9.82
N ASP A 146 9.61 -4.64 9.51
CA ASP A 146 10.47 -5.63 10.16
C ASP A 146 11.92 -5.49 9.68
N LYS A 147 12.83 -5.22 10.61
CA LYS A 147 14.27 -5.08 10.34
C LYS A 147 14.95 -6.39 9.88
N SER A 148 14.29 -7.54 10.02
CA SER A 148 14.76 -8.80 9.45
C SER A 148 14.42 -8.97 7.96
N SER A 149 13.59 -8.08 7.40
CA SER A 149 13.12 -8.17 6.02
C SER A 149 14.16 -7.73 4.99
N THR A 150 14.06 -8.24 3.78
CA THR A 150 14.85 -7.78 2.62
C THR A 150 14.57 -6.31 2.30
N ALA A 151 13.35 -5.80 2.60
CA ALA A 151 13.00 -4.40 2.45
C ALA A 151 13.87 -3.48 3.33
N TYR A 152 14.22 -3.90 4.53
CA TYR A 152 15.15 -3.14 5.37
C TYR A 152 16.54 -3.03 4.74
N GLN A 153 17.05 -4.13 4.21
CA GLN A 153 18.35 -4.13 3.52
C GLN A 153 18.36 -3.21 2.31
N GLN A 154 17.29 -3.24 1.50
CA GLN A 154 17.12 -2.29 0.39
C GLN A 154 17.02 -0.84 0.87
N CYS A 155 16.30 -0.60 1.95
CA CYS A 155 16.19 0.73 2.53
C CYS A 155 17.55 1.31 2.95
N LEU A 156 18.44 0.50 3.50
CA LEU A 156 19.79 0.93 3.84
C LEU A 156 20.61 1.32 2.59
N ILE A 157 20.47 0.57 1.49
CA ILE A 157 21.10 0.90 0.20
C ILE A 157 20.53 2.24 -0.32
N ASN A 158 19.21 2.40 -0.31
CA ASN A 158 18.55 3.62 -0.76
C ASN A 158 19.01 4.84 0.05
N ARG A 159 19.11 4.74 1.36
CA ARG A 159 19.58 5.81 2.24
C ARG A 159 21.06 6.14 2.05
N ASN A 160 21.89 5.12 1.83
CA ASN A 160 23.28 5.36 1.49
C ASN A 160 23.43 6.12 0.17
N TYR A 161 22.61 5.76 -0.82
CA TYR A 161 22.52 6.50 -2.07
C TYR A 161 22.09 7.96 -1.83
N LEU A 162 20.98 8.16 -1.10
CA LEU A 162 20.49 9.49 -0.74
C LEU A 162 21.60 10.34 -0.11
N LYS A 163 22.25 9.82 0.92
CA LYS A 163 23.33 10.51 1.64
C LYS A 163 24.45 10.99 0.73
N ASN A 164 24.84 10.16 -0.25
CA ASN A 164 26.01 10.42 -1.09
C ASN A 164 25.66 11.27 -2.33
N HIS A 165 24.37 11.38 -2.73
CA HIS A 165 23.98 11.98 -3.99
C HIS A 165 22.96 13.11 -3.85
N ILE A 166 22.47 13.40 -2.65
CA ILE A 166 21.42 14.40 -2.42
C ILE A 166 21.74 15.78 -3.02
N ALA A 167 23.00 16.19 -2.96
CA ALA A 167 23.47 17.48 -3.48
C ALA A 167 23.50 17.57 -5.02
N GLN A 168 23.26 16.46 -5.73
CA GLN A 168 23.26 16.42 -7.20
C GLN A 168 21.89 16.75 -7.80
N TYR A 169 20.85 16.87 -6.97
CA TYR A 169 19.49 17.11 -7.42
C TYR A 169 19.06 18.54 -7.18
N ASP A 170 18.38 19.12 -8.18
CA ASP A 170 17.79 20.46 -8.08
C ASP A 170 16.53 20.48 -7.21
N VAL A 171 15.80 19.34 -7.16
CA VAL A 171 14.53 19.19 -6.45
C VAL A 171 14.52 17.89 -5.64
N LEU A 172 14.08 17.97 -4.39
CA LEU A 172 13.88 16.82 -3.53
C LEU A 172 12.39 16.67 -3.21
N ILE A 173 11.88 15.43 -3.31
CA ILE A 173 10.49 15.05 -3.07
C ILE A 173 10.50 13.90 -2.05
N PHE A 174 9.85 14.15 -0.90
CA PHE A 174 9.76 13.20 0.20
C PHE A 174 8.31 12.89 0.57
#